data_eb4c338947aa4074cd18b915601fda88
#
_entry.id   eb4c338947aa4074cd18b915601fda88
#
_cell.length_a   1.000
_cell.length_b   1.000
_cell.length_c   1.000
_cell.angle_alpha   90.00
_cell.angle_beta   90.00
_cell.angle_gamma   90.00
#
_symmetry.space_group_name_H-M   'P 1'
#
loop_
_entity.id
_entity.type
_entity.pdbx_description
1 polymer ?
#
loop_
_entity_poly.entity_id
_entity_poly.type
_entity_poly.pdbx_seq_one_letter_code
_entity_poly.pdbx_strand_id
1 'polypeptide(L)'
;MAKITLKDLSHSYLEQQNNNSDWALRDVNIDWKDGGAYALLGPSGCGKTTLLNIVSGLLKPTKGSVLFDDKDMTSLNPVERDIAQIFQFPVIYDTMTVYENLAFPLKNRGLSDSEVASKVKEIAEMLELTTTLNNRASGLTADGKQKISLGRGLVRSDVN
;
A
#
# COMPACT_ATOMS: atom_id res chain seq x y z
N MET A 1 4.39 -4.59 -12.40
CA MET A 1 3.34 -3.70 -11.82
C MET A 1 2.20 -3.63 -12.81
N ALA A 2 1.06 -3.05 -12.45
CA ALA A 2 -0.12 -3.01 -13.33
C ALA A 2 -0.46 -1.56 -13.74
N LYS A 3 -1.04 -1.38 -14.93
CA LYS A 3 -1.74 -0.14 -15.28
C LYS A 3 -2.98 -0.02 -14.38
N ILE A 4 -3.19 1.15 -13.77
CA ILE A 4 -4.37 1.41 -12.93
C ILE A 4 -5.27 2.44 -13.62
N THR A 5 -6.52 2.08 -13.86
CA THR A 5 -7.52 2.97 -14.45
C THR A 5 -8.68 3.17 -13.48
N LEU A 6 -9.04 4.42 -13.23
CA LEU A 6 -10.22 4.82 -12.48
C LEU A 6 -11.25 5.36 -13.46
N LYS A 7 -12.49 4.83 -13.44
CA LYS A 7 -13.58 5.24 -14.33
C LYS A 7 -14.76 5.75 -13.52
N ASP A 8 -15.12 7.00 -13.71
CA ASP A 8 -16.27 7.69 -13.12
C ASP A 8 -16.36 7.48 -11.59
N LEU A 9 -15.18 7.43 -10.95
CA LEU A 9 -15.06 7.05 -9.56
C LEU A 9 -15.59 8.14 -8.65
N SER A 10 -16.60 7.82 -7.85
CA SER A 10 -17.17 8.72 -6.87
C SER A 10 -17.35 8.00 -5.53
N HIS A 11 -17.10 8.72 -4.44
CA HIS A 11 -17.31 8.20 -3.10
C HIS A 11 -17.83 9.25 -2.13
N SER A 12 -18.84 8.85 -1.36
CA SER A 12 -19.38 9.59 -0.23
C SER A 12 -19.41 8.70 1.00
N TYR A 13 -19.10 9.28 2.15
CA TYR A 13 -19.27 8.65 3.46
C TYR A 13 -20.69 8.74 4.00
N LEU A 14 -21.57 9.49 3.30
CA LEU A 14 -22.97 9.65 3.66
C LEU A 14 -23.85 8.67 2.88
N GLU A 15 -24.91 8.16 3.50
CA GLU A 15 -25.86 7.27 2.85
C GLU A 15 -26.69 7.99 1.77
N GLN A 16 -27.00 9.28 2.00
CA GLN A 16 -27.71 10.12 1.04
C GLN A 16 -26.87 11.34 0.67
N GLN A 17 -26.73 11.58 -0.61
CA GLN A 17 -25.97 12.69 -1.17
C GLN A 17 -26.94 13.71 -1.76
N ASN A 18 -27.12 14.82 -1.07
CA ASN A 18 -28.03 15.90 -1.48
C ASN A 18 -27.29 17.08 -2.13
N ASN A 19 -26.00 17.25 -1.80
CA ASN A 19 -25.17 18.36 -2.24
C ASN A 19 -23.81 17.91 -2.78
N ASN A 20 -23.14 18.78 -3.50
CA ASN A 20 -21.80 18.54 -4.01
C ASN A 20 -20.76 18.34 -2.89
N SER A 21 -20.95 18.99 -1.74
CA SER A 21 -20.09 18.87 -0.55
C SER A 21 -20.16 17.50 0.12
N ASP A 22 -21.14 16.68 -0.20
CA ASP A 22 -21.34 15.35 0.39
C ASP A 22 -20.40 14.29 -0.21
N TRP A 23 -19.73 14.66 -1.30
CA TRP A 23 -18.80 13.79 -2.01
C TRP A 23 -17.36 14.04 -1.59
N ALA A 24 -16.69 13.00 -1.09
CA ALA A 24 -15.25 13.01 -0.85
C ALA A 24 -14.44 12.87 -2.16
N LEU A 25 -15.00 12.16 -3.14
CA LEU A 25 -14.51 12.05 -4.52
C LEU A 25 -15.70 12.14 -5.47
N ARG A 26 -15.52 12.80 -6.61
CA ARG A 26 -16.59 12.98 -7.59
C ARG A 26 -16.05 12.88 -9.00
N ASP A 27 -16.62 11.95 -9.76
CA ASP A 27 -16.38 11.72 -11.19
C ASP A 27 -14.88 11.70 -11.57
N VAL A 28 -14.07 11.00 -10.73
CA VAL A 28 -12.62 10.92 -10.91
C VAL A 28 -12.32 9.92 -12.02
N ASN A 29 -11.64 10.40 -13.06
CA ASN A 29 -11.16 9.61 -14.18
C ASN A 29 -9.64 9.78 -14.28
N ILE A 30 -8.88 8.70 -14.07
CA ILE A 30 -7.40 8.71 -14.06
C ILE A 30 -6.89 7.43 -14.69
N ASP A 31 -5.84 7.58 -15.50
CA ASP A 31 -5.03 6.48 -16.01
C ASP A 31 -3.59 6.60 -15.49
N TRP A 32 -3.17 5.64 -14.68
CA TRP A 32 -1.78 5.47 -14.24
C TRP A 32 -1.13 4.33 -15.02
N LYS A 33 -0.10 4.66 -15.79
CA LYS A 33 0.62 3.66 -16.61
C LYS A 33 1.41 2.72 -15.74
N ASP A 34 1.58 1.49 -16.20
CA ASP A 34 2.49 0.52 -15.58
C ASP A 34 3.91 1.10 -15.45
N GLY A 35 4.54 0.84 -14.31
CA GLY A 35 5.89 1.34 -14.00
C GLY A 35 5.98 2.85 -13.76
N GLY A 36 4.88 3.59 -13.83
CA GLY A 36 4.87 5.04 -13.62
C GLY A 36 4.99 5.43 -12.13
N ALA A 37 5.66 6.54 -11.85
CA ALA A 37 5.67 7.19 -10.55
C ALA A 37 4.77 8.42 -10.58
N TYR A 38 3.78 8.49 -9.68
CA TYR A 38 2.77 9.55 -9.66
C TYR A 38 2.68 10.20 -8.29
N ALA A 39 2.53 11.51 -8.26
CA ALA A 39 2.29 12.27 -7.04
C ALA A 39 0.86 12.82 -7.02
N LEU A 40 0.13 12.54 -5.94
CA LEU A 40 -1.21 13.03 -5.72
C LEU A 40 -1.14 14.31 -4.86
N LEU A 41 -1.35 15.46 -5.49
CA LEU A 41 -1.25 16.78 -4.85
C LEU A 41 -2.63 17.37 -4.54
N GLY A 42 -2.72 18.12 -3.47
CA GLY A 42 -3.95 18.84 -3.08
C GLY A 42 -3.98 19.18 -1.59
N PRO A 43 -4.86 20.10 -1.17
CA PRO A 43 -4.99 20.52 0.23
C PRO A 43 -5.42 19.37 1.15
N SER A 44 -5.31 19.55 2.45
CA SER A 44 -5.85 18.61 3.42
C SER A 44 -7.37 18.46 3.24
N GLY A 45 -7.89 17.24 3.33
CA GLY A 45 -9.31 16.96 3.18
C GLY A 45 -9.82 16.84 1.73
N CYS A 46 -8.99 17.04 0.69
CA CYS A 46 -9.44 16.94 -0.71
C CYS A 46 -9.61 15.50 -1.24
N GLY A 47 -9.64 14.48 -0.39
CA GLY A 47 -9.94 13.11 -0.80
C GLY A 47 -8.75 12.23 -1.18
N LYS A 48 -7.48 12.68 -1.03
CA LYS A 48 -6.29 11.88 -1.38
C LYS A 48 -6.25 10.51 -0.70
N THR A 49 -6.44 10.50 0.61
CA THR A 49 -6.45 9.24 1.40
C THR A 49 -7.64 8.37 1.02
N THR A 50 -8.81 8.97 0.75
CA THR A 50 -9.99 8.25 0.27
C THR A 50 -9.70 7.55 -1.05
N LEU A 51 -9.07 8.25 -2.00
CA LEU A 51 -8.69 7.70 -3.29
C LEU A 51 -7.72 6.52 -3.13
N LEU A 52 -6.65 6.68 -2.34
CA LEU A 52 -5.68 5.61 -2.08
C LEU A 52 -6.33 4.40 -1.39
N ASN A 53 -7.24 4.61 -0.44
CA ASN A 53 -7.97 3.54 0.22
C ASN A 53 -8.90 2.79 -0.75
N ILE A 54 -9.49 3.49 -1.72
CA ILE A 54 -10.31 2.84 -2.76
C ILE A 54 -9.42 2.05 -3.72
N VAL A 55 -8.32 2.60 -4.18
CA VAL A 55 -7.37 1.89 -5.05
C VAL A 55 -6.80 0.65 -4.36
N SER A 56 -6.51 0.74 -3.07
CA SER A 56 -6.01 -0.40 -2.30
C SER A 56 -7.07 -1.46 -1.95
N GLY A 57 -8.36 -1.16 -2.11
CA GLY A 57 -9.46 -2.06 -1.74
C GLY A 57 -9.83 -2.04 -0.25
N LEU A 58 -9.26 -1.11 0.53
CA LEU A 58 -9.67 -0.86 1.92
C LEU A 58 -11.04 -0.18 2.01
N LEU A 59 -11.43 0.51 0.95
CA LEU A 59 -12.70 1.21 0.85
C LEU A 59 -13.34 0.91 -0.50
N LYS A 60 -14.64 0.61 -0.51
CA LYS A 60 -15.40 0.45 -1.76
C LYS A 60 -15.91 1.81 -2.22
N PRO A 61 -15.81 2.14 -3.51
CA PRO A 61 -16.39 3.37 -4.04
C PRO A 61 -17.93 3.31 -4.00
N THR A 62 -18.57 4.46 -3.92
CA THR A 62 -20.04 4.57 -4.04
C THR A 62 -20.48 4.36 -5.49
N LYS A 63 -19.68 4.85 -6.46
CA LYS A 63 -19.91 4.70 -7.91
C LYS A 63 -18.58 4.57 -8.64
N GLY A 64 -18.65 4.07 -9.88
CA GLY A 64 -17.49 3.91 -10.75
C GLY A 64 -16.71 2.64 -10.49
N SER A 65 -15.56 2.53 -11.13
CA SER A 65 -14.75 1.33 -11.08
C SER A 65 -13.25 1.59 -10.99
N VAL A 66 -12.54 0.60 -10.44
CA VAL A 66 -11.07 0.52 -10.35
C VAL A 66 -10.63 -0.68 -11.18
N LEU A 67 -9.80 -0.45 -12.20
CA LEU A 67 -9.28 -1.52 -13.04
C LEU A 67 -7.75 -1.62 -12.89
N PHE A 68 -7.24 -2.86 -12.87
CA PHE A 68 -5.82 -3.16 -12.99
C PHE A 68 -5.63 -3.99 -14.27
N ASP A 69 -4.83 -3.50 -15.22
CA ASP A 69 -4.64 -4.10 -16.55
C ASP A 69 -5.99 -4.49 -17.22
N ASP A 70 -6.93 -3.54 -17.19
CA ASP A 70 -8.31 -3.68 -17.69
C ASP A 70 -9.20 -4.71 -16.95
N LYS A 71 -8.68 -5.39 -15.91
CA LYS A 71 -9.45 -6.26 -15.03
C LYS A 71 -10.13 -5.44 -13.93
N ASP A 72 -11.44 -5.61 -13.76
CA ASP A 72 -12.20 -4.94 -12.69
C ASP A 72 -11.81 -5.48 -11.31
N MET A 73 -11.26 -4.61 -10.49
CA MET A 73 -10.82 -4.87 -9.11
C MET A 73 -11.76 -4.26 -8.07
N THR A 74 -12.85 -3.59 -8.48
CA THR A 74 -13.68 -2.75 -7.62
C THR A 74 -14.22 -3.48 -6.40
N SER A 75 -14.65 -4.73 -6.57
CA SER A 75 -15.21 -5.54 -5.50
C SER A 75 -14.17 -6.34 -4.70
N LEU A 76 -12.92 -6.44 -5.21
CA LEU A 76 -11.88 -7.26 -4.61
C LEU A 76 -11.27 -6.58 -3.39
N ASN A 77 -10.89 -7.39 -2.39
CA ASN A 77 -10.22 -6.94 -1.18
C ASN A 77 -8.71 -6.67 -1.42
N PRO A 78 -7.99 -6.02 -0.47
CA PRO A 78 -6.58 -5.68 -0.65
C PRO A 78 -5.66 -6.88 -0.93
N VAL A 79 -5.96 -8.05 -0.38
CA VAL A 79 -5.15 -9.27 -0.59
C VAL A 79 -5.28 -9.76 -2.02
N GLU A 80 -6.49 -9.74 -2.56
CA GLU A 80 -6.79 -10.16 -3.94
C GLU A 80 -6.23 -9.18 -4.98
N ARG A 81 -6.05 -7.89 -4.61
CA ARG A 81 -5.44 -6.87 -5.47
C ARG A 81 -3.93 -6.93 -5.53
N ASP A 82 -3.32 -7.65 -4.60
CA ASP A 82 -1.85 -7.81 -4.47
C ASP A 82 -1.06 -6.49 -4.53
N ILE A 83 -1.51 -5.48 -3.81
CA ILE A 83 -0.84 -4.20 -3.68
C ILE A 83 -0.24 -4.02 -2.29
N ALA A 84 0.79 -3.19 -2.17
CA ALA A 84 1.35 -2.74 -0.91
C ALA A 84 0.94 -1.28 -0.66
N GLN A 85 0.24 -1.04 0.45
CA GLN A 85 -0.04 0.33 0.91
C GLN A 85 0.83 0.65 2.12
N ILE A 86 1.54 1.77 2.04
CA ILE A 86 2.35 2.30 3.14
C ILE A 86 1.62 3.49 3.72
N PHE A 87 1.41 3.46 5.03
CA PHE A 87 0.68 4.50 5.74
C PHE A 87 1.62 5.60 6.24
N GLN A 88 1.08 6.77 6.53
CA GLN A 88 1.82 7.89 7.11
C GLN A 88 2.48 7.53 8.45
N PHE A 89 1.81 6.71 9.26
CA PHE A 89 2.38 6.15 10.49
C PHE A 89 2.90 4.74 10.21
N PRO A 90 4.07 4.36 10.75
CA PRO A 90 4.64 3.05 10.50
C PRO A 90 3.75 1.92 11.05
N VAL A 91 3.43 0.95 10.20
CA VAL A 91 2.70 -0.25 10.58
C VAL A 91 3.71 -1.40 10.69
N ILE A 92 4.11 -1.71 11.91
CA ILE A 92 5.12 -2.72 12.23
C ILE A 92 4.68 -3.61 13.40
N TYR A 93 5.34 -4.74 13.57
CA TYR A 93 5.19 -5.60 14.75
C TYR A 93 6.30 -5.26 15.74
N ASP A 94 5.98 -4.50 16.78
CA ASP A 94 6.93 -4.01 17.78
C ASP A 94 7.66 -5.13 18.56
N THR A 95 7.02 -6.28 18.72
CA THR A 95 7.57 -7.46 19.39
C THR A 95 8.54 -8.26 18.54
N MET A 96 8.52 -8.07 17.23
CA MET A 96 9.41 -8.72 16.28
C MET A 96 10.70 -7.94 16.08
N THR A 97 11.76 -8.62 15.66
CA THR A 97 12.98 -7.98 15.16
C THR A 97 12.73 -7.28 13.82
N VAL A 98 13.68 -6.47 13.37
CA VAL A 98 13.67 -5.87 12.03
C VAL A 98 13.61 -6.96 10.97
N TYR A 99 14.46 -7.99 11.09
CA TYR A 99 14.49 -9.15 10.20
C TYR A 99 13.10 -9.82 10.12
N GLU A 100 12.51 -10.13 11.26
CA GLU A 100 11.20 -10.80 11.33
C GLU A 100 10.10 -9.97 10.71
N ASN A 101 10.10 -8.66 10.92
CA ASN A 101 9.16 -7.73 10.27
C ASN A 101 9.25 -7.77 8.74
N LEU A 102 10.47 -7.77 8.20
CA LEU A 102 10.71 -7.84 6.74
C LEU A 102 10.40 -9.24 6.18
N ALA A 103 10.72 -10.29 6.93
CA ALA A 103 10.50 -11.68 6.53
C ALA A 103 9.01 -12.08 6.53
N PHE A 104 8.20 -11.48 7.41
CA PHE A 104 6.82 -11.87 7.65
C PHE A 104 5.95 -11.92 6.37
N PRO A 105 5.94 -10.89 5.50
CA PRO A 105 5.15 -10.93 4.27
C PRO A 105 5.57 -12.06 3.31
N LEU A 106 6.86 -12.37 3.26
CA LEU A 106 7.43 -13.41 2.39
C LEU A 106 7.08 -14.82 2.91
N LYS A 107 7.21 -15.03 4.22
CA LYS A 107 6.82 -16.30 4.86
C LYS A 107 5.35 -16.60 4.68
N ASN A 108 4.47 -15.60 4.79
CA ASN A 108 3.04 -15.77 4.55
C ASN A 108 2.70 -16.15 3.10
N ARG A 109 3.61 -15.90 2.16
CA ARG A 109 3.51 -16.31 0.75
C ARG A 109 4.13 -17.69 0.48
N GLY A 110 4.71 -18.33 1.49
CA GLY A 110 5.26 -19.66 1.39
C GLY A 110 6.65 -19.74 0.76
N LEU A 111 7.40 -18.62 0.71
CA LEU A 111 8.79 -18.64 0.23
C LEU A 111 9.67 -19.47 1.18
N SER A 112 10.69 -20.13 0.61
CA SER A 112 11.70 -20.87 1.36
C SER A 112 12.54 -19.93 2.24
N ASP A 113 13.14 -20.46 3.31
CA ASP A 113 13.98 -19.66 4.21
C ASP A 113 15.18 -19.03 3.50
N SER A 114 15.73 -19.68 2.46
CA SER A 114 16.83 -19.14 1.65
C SER A 114 16.40 -17.94 0.80
N GLU A 115 15.22 -18.01 0.17
CA GLU A 115 14.67 -16.91 -0.60
C GLU A 115 14.30 -15.72 0.29
N VAL A 116 13.71 -16.01 1.46
CA VAL A 116 13.39 -15.00 2.47
C VAL A 116 14.65 -14.27 2.92
N ALA A 117 15.71 -15.03 3.27
CA ALA A 117 16.98 -14.45 3.73
C ALA A 117 17.63 -13.56 2.66
N SER A 118 17.60 -13.99 1.40
CA SER A 118 18.14 -13.22 0.27
C SER A 118 17.40 -11.90 0.08
N LYS A 119 16.06 -11.94 0.01
CA LYS A 119 15.24 -10.74 -0.19
C LYS A 119 15.30 -9.78 1.01
N VAL A 120 15.28 -10.30 2.22
CA VAL A 120 15.42 -9.46 3.42
C VAL A 120 16.77 -8.75 3.43
N LYS A 121 17.85 -9.44 3.06
CA LYS A 121 19.18 -8.83 2.98
C LYS A 121 19.22 -7.69 1.95
N GLU A 122 18.69 -7.91 0.74
CA GLU A 122 18.63 -6.91 -0.32
C GLU A 122 17.88 -5.65 0.15
N ILE A 123 16.69 -5.81 0.71
CA ILE A 123 15.89 -4.68 1.19
C ILE A 123 16.53 -3.99 2.41
N ALA A 124 17.15 -4.76 3.29
CA ALA A 124 17.86 -4.19 4.44
C ALA A 124 19.06 -3.35 4.02
N GLU A 125 19.79 -3.75 2.98
CA GLU A 125 20.89 -2.97 2.40
C GLU A 125 20.34 -1.68 1.75
N MET A 126 19.28 -1.78 0.94
CA MET A 126 18.63 -0.63 0.28
C MET A 126 18.15 0.42 1.28
N LEU A 127 17.62 -0.01 2.43
CA LEU A 127 17.03 0.86 3.46
C LEU A 127 17.97 1.19 4.61
N GLU A 128 19.25 0.75 4.54
CA GLU A 128 20.26 0.97 5.59
C GLU A 128 19.86 0.37 6.95
N LEU A 129 19.21 -0.80 6.94
CA LEU A 129 18.76 -1.50 8.13
C LEU A 129 19.66 -2.67 8.52
N THR A 130 20.73 -2.95 7.78
CA THR A 130 21.58 -4.14 7.92
C THR A 130 22.12 -4.30 9.35
N THR A 131 22.60 -3.23 9.97
CA THR A 131 23.17 -3.26 11.33
C THR A 131 22.14 -3.47 12.43
N THR A 132 20.87 -3.27 12.13
CA THR A 132 19.74 -3.32 13.10
C THR A 132 18.85 -4.55 12.90
N LEU A 133 19.15 -5.44 11.95
CA LEU A 133 18.31 -6.59 11.61
C LEU A 133 17.91 -7.45 12.83
N ASN A 134 18.80 -7.63 13.78
CA ASN A 134 18.56 -8.43 14.98
C ASN A 134 17.93 -7.64 16.14
N ASN A 135 17.80 -6.32 16.00
CA ASN A 135 17.20 -5.49 17.03
C ASN A 135 15.66 -5.60 16.99
N ARG A 136 15.03 -5.48 18.15
CA ARG A 136 13.56 -5.37 18.21
C ARG A 136 13.10 -4.05 17.60
N ALA A 137 12.02 -4.08 16.80
CA ALA A 137 11.48 -2.91 16.13
C ALA A 137 11.03 -1.82 17.12
N SER A 138 10.56 -2.20 18.31
CA SER A 138 10.18 -1.26 19.37
C SER A 138 11.30 -0.30 19.78
N GLY A 139 12.55 -0.75 19.75
CA GLY A 139 13.73 0.02 20.16
C GLY A 139 14.27 0.99 19.08
N LEU A 140 13.71 0.99 17.87
CA LEU A 140 14.19 1.86 16.80
C LEU A 140 13.57 3.26 16.89
N THR A 141 14.27 4.22 16.25
CA THR A 141 13.76 5.59 16.02
C THR A 141 12.54 5.59 15.10
N ALA A 142 11.82 6.71 15.07
CA ALA A 142 10.67 6.86 14.17
C ALA A 142 11.05 6.65 12.70
N ASP A 143 12.21 7.15 12.26
CA ASP A 143 12.75 6.90 10.92
C ASP A 143 13.01 5.41 10.67
N GLY A 144 13.69 4.73 11.61
CA GLY A 144 13.92 3.29 11.52
C GLY A 144 12.62 2.48 11.41
N LYS A 145 11.59 2.84 12.18
CA LYS A 145 10.26 2.23 12.10
C LYS A 145 9.59 2.49 10.75
N GLN A 146 9.73 3.70 10.20
CA GLN A 146 9.20 4.02 8.87
C GLN A 146 9.92 3.23 7.77
N LYS A 147 11.25 3.08 7.85
CA LYS A 147 12.03 2.23 6.94
C LYS A 147 11.57 0.76 6.99
N ILE A 148 11.27 0.22 8.18
CA ILE A 148 10.70 -1.14 8.30
C ILE A 148 9.34 -1.22 7.60
N SER A 149 8.44 -0.26 7.84
CA SER A 149 7.11 -0.23 7.22
C SER A 149 7.21 -0.18 5.68
N LEU A 150 8.13 0.63 5.14
CA LEU A 150 8.44 0.68 3.72
C LEU A 150 9.00 -0.65 3.22
N GLY A 151 9.97 -1.22 3.93
CA GLY A 151 10.60 -2.51 3.58
C GLY A 151 9.60 -3.66 3.50
N ARG A 152 8.62 -3.72 4.40
CA ARG A 152 7.54 -4.71 4.36
C ARG A 152 6.66 -4.64 3.09
N GLY A 153 6.56 -3.47 2.50
CA GLY A 153 5.93 -3.30 1.19
C GLY A 153 6.85 -3.74 0.05
N LEU A 154 8.11 -3.27 0.08
CA LEU A 154 9.07 -3.50 -1.00
C LEU A 154 9.48 -4.97 -1.16
N VAL A 155 9.61 -5.74 -0.08
CA VAL A 155 9.95 -7.18 -0.16
C VAL A 155 8.95 -7.98 -1.00
N ARG A 156 7.74 -7.44 -1.25
CA ARG A 156 6.68 -8.07 -2.02
C ARG A 156 6.76 -7.78 -3.53
N SER A 157 7.51 -6.78 -3.95
CA SER A 157 7.45 -6.22 -5.31
C SER A 157 7.94 -7.16 -6.42
N ASP A 158 8.71 -8.20 -6.09
CA ASP A 158 9.31 -9.12 -7.07
C ASP A 158 8.72 -10.54 -7.01
N VAL A 159 7.61 -10.73 -6.33
CA VAL A 159 6.98 -12.05 -6.17
C VAL A 159 5.78 -12.16 -7.12
N ASN A 160 6.03 -11.99 -8.41
CA ASN A 160 5.10 -12.33 -9.49
C ASN A 160 5.72 -13.39 -10.37
#